data_cfb01d9acaac69f56816cff916b55b2c
#
_entry.id   cfb01d9acaac69f56816cff916b55b2c
#
_cell.length_a   1.000
_cell.length_b   1.000
_cell.length_c   1.000
_cell.angle_alpha   90.00
_cell.angle_beta   90.00
_cell.angle_gamma   90.00
#
_symmetry.space_group_name_H-M   'P 1'
#
loop_
_entity.id
_entity.type
_entity.pdbx_description
1 polymer ?
#
loop_
_entity_poly.entity_id
_entity_poly.type
_entity_poly.pdbx_seq_one_letter_code
_entity_poly.pdbx_strand_id
1 'polypeptide(L)'
;MRMKKWLAAFTALLIPAFSTAAAEGGVTLRTVSCFAGTDSAAEAYVEILNRYESESGNTVADSSSTSDEAWKTAILKDFAAGTEPDILFFFAAGADSVPILPRVVSLAEINEAYPDLRLPEDDVLREPDGRVYAVPVRGFWEGLYVHTDLFEQYGAPLPADWDSLMEAIRVFRENGIVPIAVSLSDIPHYLAEMALLACAAREELQARPKTFEEVPASWLEAMSVIRELTEAGAFADNAGRTDERTSTDLFLSKKAAMQLDGSWLASAFSPEMMDTLAVLPMPLRHGKGTADCYLGGVSMGFYLTRRAWESGRRDAAVALLAQLTSEENIRRLGNSSLTGRLLSSAEELRNGRHMVSPLQDAMNNRVRETWLLECIPAVAEGTMTPEECWRRVMALNPFGE
;
A
#
# COMPACT_ATOMS: atom_id res chain seq x y z
N MET A 1 -9.54 -24.12 -41.08
CA MET A 1 -9.43 -23.48 -39.78
C MET A 1 -8.06 -22.83 -39.71
N ARG A 2 -7.98 -21.51 -39.95
CA ARG A 2 -6.71 -20.79 -40.11
C ARG A 2 -6.36 -20.07 -38.80
N MET A 3 -5.30 -20.51 -38.14
CA MET A 3 -4.68 -19.85 -37.02
C MET A 3 -3.99 -18.55 -37.49
N LYS A 4 -4.47 -17.38 -37.06
CA LYS A 4 -3.78 -16.11 -37.25
C LYS A 4 -2.68 -15.99 -36.20
N LYS A 5 -1.41 -16.02 -36.67
CA LYS A 5 -0.24 -15.65 -35.88
C LYS A 5 -0.26 -14.12 -35.71
N TRP A 6 -0.33 -13.64 -34.47
CA TRP A 6 -0.05 -12.25 -34.13
C TRP A 6 1.46 -12.10 -33.98
N LEU A 7 2.08 -11.38 -34.90
CA LEU A 7 3.43 -10.86 -34.71
C LEU A 7 3.30 -9.64 -33.78
N ALA A 8 3.90 -9.73 -32.59
CA ALA A 8 4.16 -8.57 -31.75
C ALA A 8 5.26 -7.75 -32.42
N ALA A 9 4.93 -6.56 -32.88
CA ALA A 9 5.89 -5.58 -33.32
C ALA A 9 6.57 -4.97 -32.09
N PHE A 10 7.83 -5.29 -31.88
CA PHE A 10 8.70 -4.58 -30.95
C PHE A 10 8.92 -3.16 -31.50
N THR A 11 8.19 -2.20 -31.00
CA THR A 11 8.48 -0.80 -31.20
C THR A 11 9.55 -0.39 -30.17
N ALA A 12 10.80 -0.32 -30.59
CA ALA A 12 11.84 0.30 -29.79
C ALA A 12 11.42 1.76 -29.54
N LEU A 13 11.04 2.09 -28.31
CA LEU A 13 10.85 3.48 -27.90
C LEU A 13 12.22 4.16 -28.00
N LEU A 14 12.37 5.02 -28.97
CA LEU A 14 13.43 6.01 -29.00
C LEU A 14 13.23 6.95 -27.82
N ILE A 15 14.10 6.86 -26.82
CA ILE A 15 14.22 7.88 -25.79
C ILE A 15 14.55 9.17 -26.54
N PRO A 16 13.75 10.25 -26.41
CA PRO A 16 14.08 11.50 -27.07
C PRO A 16 15.45 11.96 -26.55
N ALA A 17 16.39 12.13 -27.45
CA ALA A 17 17.67 12.74 -27.14
C ALA A 17 17.38 14.20 -26.74
N PHE A 18 17.33 14.49 -25.46
CA PHE A 18 17.35 15.84 -24.97
C PHE A 18 18.67 16.46 -25.43
N SER A 19 18.60 17.37 -26.41
CA SER A 19 19.72 18.18 -26.82
C SER A 19 20.04 19.13 -25.66
N THR A 20 20.88 18.68 -24.73
CA THR A 20 21.43 19.54 -23.69
C THR A 20 22.45 20.45 -24.36
N ALA A 21 22.08 21.72 -24.55
CA ALA A 21 23.09 22.75 -24.59
C ALA A 21 23.81 22.70 -23.24
N ALA A 22 24.97 22.09 -23.18
CA ALA A 22 25.79 22.00 -21.98
C ALA A 22 26.11 23.42 -21.52
N ALA A 23 25.45 23.89 -20.46
CA ALA A 23 25.95 24.98 -19.67
C ALA A 23 27.28 24.50 -19.07
N GLU A 24 28.35 25.29 -19.20
CA GLU A 24 29.63 25.01 -18.57
C GLU A 24 29.44 24.95 -17.04
N GLY A 25 29.33 23.72 -16.50
CA GLY A 25 29.11 23.41 -15.09
C GLY A 25 27.74 22.73 -14.87
N GLY A 26 27.72 21.39 -14.59
CA GLY A 26 26.51 20.66 -14.26
C GLY A 26 25.82 21.24 -13.02
N VAL A 27 24.48 21.06 -12.94
CA VAL A 27 23.70 21.48 -11.77
C VAL A 27 23.67 20.37 -10.71
N THR A 28 23.52 20.78 -9.44
CA THR A 28 23.29 19.82 -8.36
C THR A 28 21.78 19.76 -8.05
N LEU A 29 21.21 18.57 -8.17
CA LEU A 29 19.83 18.25 -7.75
C LEU A 29 19.84 17.63 -6.37
N ARG A 30 18.80 17.89 -5.59
CA ARG A 30 18.58 17.29 -4.29
C ARG A 30 17.44 16.28 -4.39
N THR A 31 17.66 15.04 -3.90
CA THR A 31 16.64 13.99 -3.84
C THR A 31 16.44 13.52 -2.40
N VAL A 32 15.22 13.12 -2.10
CA VAL A 32 14.86 12.43 -0.85
C VAL A 32 13.95 11.27 -1.21
N SER A 33 14.27 10.08 -0.68
CA SER A 33 13.48 8.87 -0.87
C SER A 33 13.55 7.95 0.34
N CYS A 34 12.81 6.85 0.29
CA CYS A 34 12.95 5.76 1.26
C CYS A 34 13.87 4.63 0.78
N PHE A 35 14.52 4.76 -0.37
CA PHE A 35 15.43 3.75 -0.92
C PHE A 35 16.78 3.76 -0.19
N ALA A 36 16.76 3.33 1.07
CA ALA A 36 17.95 3.29 1.94
C ALA A 36 17.85 2.15 2.97
N GLY A 37 18.95 1.88 3.64
CA GLY A 37 19.02 0.87 4.71
C GLY A 37 18.73 -0.53 4.19
N THR A 38 17.65 -1.15 4.68
CA THR A 38 17.23 -2.52 4.31
C THR A 38 16.25 -2.56 3.14
N ASP A 39 15.93 -1.42 2.51
CA ASP A 39 15.03 -1.39 1.35
C ASP A 39 15.63 -2.19 0.19
N SER A 40 14.86 -3.13 -0.37
CA SER A 40 15.33 -4.05 -1.42
C SER A 40 15.72 -3.35 -2.72
N ALA A 41 15.26 -2.12 -2.95
CA ALA A 41 15.57 -1.33 -4.14
C ALA A 41 16.67 -0.26 -3.90
N ALA A 42 17.26 -0.20 -2.70
CA ALA A 42 18.27 0.81 -2.37
C ALA A 42 19.48 0.80 -3.34
N GLU A 43 20.01 -0.37 -3.65
CA GLU A 43 21.11 -0.52 -4.60
C GLU A 43 20.71 -0.08 -6.02
N ALA A 44 19.54 -0.52 -6.48
CA ALA A 44 19.01 -0.13 -7.78
C ALA A 44 18.81 1.39 -7.90
N TYR A 45 18.34 2.04 -6.84
CA TYR A 45 18.16 3.49 -6.80
C TYR A 45 19.50 4.22 -6.95
N VAL A 46 20.51 3.82 -6.18
CA VAL A 46 21.87 4.40 -6.28
C VAL A 46 22.45 4.21 -7.69
N GLU A 47 22.30 3.04 -8.30
CA GLU A 47 22.74 2.81 -9.68
C GLU A 47 22.05 3.72 -10.69
N ILE A 48 20.74 3.99 -10.52
CA ILE A 48 19.98 4.90 -11.39
C ILE A 48 20.50 6.33 -11.25
N LEU A 49 20.78 6.80 -10.03
CA LEU A 49 21.34 8.13 -9.80
C LEU A 49 22.73 8.26 -10.41
N ASN A 50 23.62 7.28 -10.20
CA ASN A 50 24.97 7.27 -10.79
C ASN A 50 24.93 7.27 -12.33
N ARG A 51 23.99 6.53 -12.93
CA ARG A 51 23.78 6.56 -14.38
C ARG A 51 23.36 7.95 -14.84
N TYR A 52 22.39 8.59 -14.16
CA TYR A 52 21.98 9.95 -14.47
C TYR A 52 23.15 10.94 -14.42
N GLU A 53 23.97 10.89 -13.37
CA GLU A 53 25.13 11.77 -13.22
C GLU A 53 26.13 11.58 -14.38
N SER A 54 26.43 10.32 -14.73
CA SER A 54 27.38 9.98 -15.79
C SER A 54 26.91 10.41 -17.20
N GLU A 55 25.60 10.34 -17.44
CA GLU A 55 25.01 10.67 -18.75
C GLU A 55 24.74 12.18 -18.92
N SER A 56 24.38 12.88 -17.84
CA SER A 56 23.97 14.29 -17.90
C SER A 56 25.08 15.28 -17.54
N GLY A 57 26.11 14.85 -16.81
CA GLY A 57 27.11 15.73 -16.22
C GLY A 57 26.62 16.54 -15.02
N ASN A 58 25.37 16.31 -14.56
CA ASN A 58 24.83 16.87 -13.34
C ASN A 58 25.26 16.03 -12.13
N THR A 59 25.03 16.53 -10.92
CA THR A 59 25.23 15.80 -9.67
C THR A 59 23.91 15.66 -8.91
N VAL A 60 23.81 14.60 -8.10
CA VAL A 60 22.64 14.36 -7.24
C VAL A 60 23.07 14.27 -5.78
N ALA A 61 22.63 15.23 -4.98
CA ALA A 61 22.80 15.21 -3.53
C ALA A 61 21.60 14.47 -2.92
N ASP A 62 21.73 13.15 -2.75
CA ASP A 62 20.71 12.31 -2.17
C ASP A 62 20.75 12.31 -0.65
N SER A 63 19.58 12.40 -0.01
CA SER A 63 19.37 12.36 1.44
C SER A 63 18.31 11.32 1.82
N SER A 64 18.33 10.17 1.14
CA SER A 64 17.39 9.08 1.39
C SER A 64 17.65 8.37 2.72
N SER A 65 16.58 7.91 3.35
CA SER A 65 16.61 7.25 4.67
C SER A 65 15.46 6.25 4.77
N THR A 66 15.50 5.35 5.74
CA THR A 66 14.43 4.40 6.01
C THR A 66 13.10 5.13 6.24
N SER A 67 12.02 4.63 5.65
CA SER A 67 10.67 5.18 5.81
C SER A 67 10.11 4.87 7.19
N ASP A 68 10.22 5.84 8.09
CA ASP A 68 9.64 5.81 9.42
C ASP A 68 8.94 7.16 9.73
N GLU A 69 8.30 7.28 10.88
CA GLU A 69 7.61 8.51 11.28
C GLU A 69 8.57 9.71 11.46
N ALA A 70 9.83 9.47 11.82
CA ALA A 70 10.84 10.52 11.92
C ALA A 70 11.22 11.07 10.54
N TRP A 71 11.42 10.18 9.55
CA TRP A 71 11.66 10.53 8.16
C TRP A 71 10.50 11.32 7.56
N LYS A 72 9.25 10.84 7.76
CA LYS A 72 8.04 11.52 7.32
C LYS A 72 7.96 12.93 7.91
N THR A 73 8.14 13.05 9.21
CA THR A 73 8.13 14.33 9.93
C THR A 73 9.21 15.30 9.42
N ALA A 74 10.41 14.80 9.09
CA ALA A 74 11.49 15.63 8.55
C ALA A 74 11.11 16.20 7.18
N ILE A 75 10.53 15.39 6.29
CA ILE A 75 10.04 15.84 4.98
C ILE A 75 8.99 16.93 5.13
N LEU A 76 7.98 16.72 5.96
CA LEU A 76 6.92 17.73 6.17
C LEU A 76 7.47 19.05 6.74
N LYS A 77 8.49 18.99 7.58
CA LYS A 77 9.20 20.19 8.09
C LYS A 77 9.95 20.91 6.97
N ASP A 78 10.64 20.18 6.09
CA ASP A 78 11.35 20.77 4.96
C ASP A 78 10.37 21.48 4.01
N PHE A 79 9.22 20.87 3.72
CA PHE A 79 8.17 21.51 2.93
C PHE A 79 7.61 22.76 3.60
N ALA A 80 7.34 22.72 4.88
CA ALA A 80 6.86 23.88 5.64
C ALA A 80 7.91 25.01 5.69
N ALA A 81 9.21 24.69 5.73
CA ALA A 81 10.31 25.65 5.76
C ALA A 81 10.72 26.18 4.37
N GLY A 82 10.23 25.59 3.27
CA GLY A 82 10.66 25.95 1.91
C GLY A 82 12.05 25.43 1.54
N THR A 83 12.47 24.35 2.19
CA THR A 83 13.77 23.69 1.98
C THR A 83 13.63 22.31 1.34
N GLU A 84 12.45 22.03 0.77
CA GLU A 84 12.15 20.77 0.08
C GLU A 84 13.20 20.38 -0.97
N PRO A 85 13.37 19.06 -1.27
CA PRO A 85 14.26 18.59 -2.32
C PRO A 85 13.76 19.03 -3.72
N ASP A 86 14.53 18.75 -4.78
CA ASP A 86 14.08 18.95 -6.15
C ASP A 86 13.17 17.80 -6.60
N ILE A 87 13.48 16.56 -6.20
CA ILE A 87 12.65 15.37 -6.41
C ILE A 87 12.44 14.66 -5.06
N LEU A 88 11.21 14.27 -4.81
CA LEU A 88 10.79 13.55 -3.61
C LEU A 88 10.12 12.24 -4.01
N PHE A 89 10.50 11.13 -3.36
CA PHE A 89 9.73 9.89 -3.35
C PHE A 89 8.98 9.78 -2.03
N PHE A 90 7.64 9.80 -2.09
CA PHE A 90 6.81 9.90 -0.90
C PHE A 90 5.43 9.26 -1.11
N PHE A 91 4.63 9.22 -0.05
CA PHE A 91 3.25 8.74 -0.13
C PHE A 91 2.46 9.53 -1.18
N ALA A 92 1.74 8.80 -2.04
CA ALA A 92 1.09 9.35 -3.24
C ALA A 92 -0.40 9.62 -3.08
N ALA A 93 -0.94 9.37 -1.89
CA ALA A 93 -2.34 9.62 -1.57
C ALA A 93 -2.56 9.68 -0.05
N GLY A 94 -3.72 10.19 0.35
CA GLY A 94 -4.13 10.24 1.76
C GLY A 94 -3.60 11.47 2.51
N ALA A 95 -3.72 11.42 3.83
CA ALA A 95 -3.41 12.56 4.69
C ALA A 95 -1.93 12.99 4.66
N ASP A 96 -1.03 12.07 4.27
CA ASP A 96 0.41 12.35 4.25
C ASP A 96 0.83 13.19 3.03
N SER A 97 0.12 13.08 1.88
CA SER A 97 0.41 13.86 0.67
C SER A 97 -0.14 15.29 0.74
N VAL A 98 -1.30 15.48 1.34
CA VAL A 98 -2.01 16.77 1.36
C VAL A 98 -1.12 17.96 1.77
N PRO A 99 -0.29 17.90 2.83
CA PRO A 99 0.55 19.03 3.25
C PRO A 99 1.60 19.44 2.22
N ILE A 100 2.02 18.56 1.31
CA ILE A 100 3.06 18.87 0.31
C ILE A 100 2.49 19.38 -1.02
N LEU A 101 1.18 19.17 -1.29
CA LEU A 101 0.53 19.51 -2.56
C LEU A 101 0.76 20.95 -3.04
N PRO A 102 0.72 21.99 -2.16
CA PRO A 102 0.96 23.37 -2.60
C PRO A 102 2.37 23.62 -3.15
N ARG A 103 3.32 22.71 -2.91
CA ARG A 103 4.73 22.88 -3.25
C ARG A 103 5.26 21.85 -4.24
N VAL A 104 4.37 21.05 -4.84
CA VAL A 104 4.69 20.10 -5.91
C VAL A 104 3.98 20.48 -7.19
N VAL A 105 4.44 19.94 -8.33
CA VAL A 105 3.93 20.23 -9.67
C VAL A 105 3.00 19.09 -10.08
N SER A 106 1.82 19.41 -10.63
CA SER A 106 0.91 18.38 -11.15
C SER A 106 1.49 17.74 -12.42
N LEU A 107 1.17 16.46 -12.64
CA LEU A 107 1.63 15.74 -13.83
C LEU A 107 1.07 16.38 -15.12
N ALA A 108 -0.15 16.93 -15.08
CA ALA A 108 -0.73 17.66 -16.19
C ALA A 108 0.11 18.88 -16.58
N GLU A 109 0.60 19.67 -15.61
CA GLU A 109 1.47 20.83 -15.86
C GLU A 109 2.83 20.41 -16.43
N ILE A 110 3.37 19.28 -15.98
CA ILE A 110 4.61 18.72 -16.51
C ILE A 110 4.40 18.25 -17.94
N ASN A 111 3.31 17.50 -18.21
CA ASN A 111 2.98 17.01 -19.56
C ASN A 111 2.71 18.15 -20.56
N GLU A 112 2.10 19.25 -20.11
CA GLU A 112 1.89 20.43 -20.97
C GLU A 112 3.23 21.04 -21.41
N ALA A 113 4.19 21.14 -20.48
CA ALA A 113 5.52 21.70 -20.77
C ALA A 113 6.47 20.71 -21.48
N TYR A 114 6.32 19.42 -21.22
CA TYR A 114 7.15 18.33 -21.74
C TYR A 114 6.27 17.19 -22.30
N PRO A 115 5.57 17.39 -23.43
CA PRO A 115 4.55 16.46 -23.92
C PRO A 115 5.10 15.08 -24.33
N ASP A 116 6.40 14.96 -24.55
CA ASP A 116 7.05 13.69 -24.89
C ASP A 116 7.20 12.75 -23.67
N LEU A 117 7.11 13.26 -22.45
CA LEU A 117 7.20 12.44 -21.22
C LEU A 117 6.00 11.52 -21.04
N ARG A 118 4.79 12.00 -21.37
CA ARG A 118 3.54 11.25 -21.26
C ARG A 118 3.38 10.60 -19.88
N LEU A 119 3.60 11.41 -18.81
CA LEU A 119 3.38 10.94 -17.44
C LEU A 119 1.92 10.52 -17.24
N PRO A 120 1.65 9.47 -16.44
CA PRO A 120 0.31 8.92 -16.30
C PRO A 120 -0.62 9.91 -15.56
N GLU A 121 -1.76 10.21 -16.14
CA GLU A 121 -2.82 11.04 -15.55
C GLU A 121 -4.13 10.28 -15.36
N ASP A 122 -4.28 9.13 -16.05
CA ASP A 122 -5.43 8.25 -15.97
C ASP A 122 -5.09 7.03 -15.11
N ASP A 123 -6.11 6.42 -14.51
CA ASP A 123 -6.02 5.22 -13.67
C ASP A 123 -5.08 5.35 -12.44
N VAL A 124 -4.82 6.58 -11.98
CA VAL A 124 -4.03 6.88 -10.79
C VAL A 124 -4.89 7.61 -9.76
N LEU A 125 -4.47 7.54 -8.50
CA LEU A 125 -5.16 8.25 -7.42
C LEU A 125 -5.06 9.76 -7.64
N ARG A 126 -6.23 10.42 -7.59
CA ARG A 126 -6.33 11.86 -7.67
C ARG A 126 -6.41 12.44 -6.27
N GLU A 127 -5.70 13.52 -6.07
CA GLU A 127 -5.77 14.30 -4.83
C GLU A 127 -7.13 15.02 -4.70
N PRO A 128 -7.47 15.58 -3.53
CA PRO A 128 -8.77 16.23 -3.31
C PRO A 128 -9.12 17.34 -4.32
N ASP A 129 -8.13 17.97 -4.93
CA ASP A 129 -8.31 18.98 -5.99
C ASP A 129 -8.55 18.39 -7.39
N GLY A 130 -8.64 17.07 -7.50
CA GLY A 130 -8.86 16.32 -8.74
C GLY A 130 -7.62 16.13 -9.61
N ARG A 131 -6.43 16.57 -9.18
CA ARG A 131 -5.18 16.47 -9.93
C ARG A 131 -4.35 15.27 -9.48
N VAL A 132 -3.39 14.90 -10.33
CA VAL A 132 -2.36 13.90 -10.04
C VAL A 132 -1.02 14.62 -9.93
N TYR A 133 -0.25 14.33 -8.89
CA TYR A 133 1.02 15.00 -8.61
C TYR A 133 2.21 14.04 -8.56
N ALA A 134 1.99 12.79 -8.22
CA ALA A 134 3.05 11.79 -8.16
C ALA A 134 3.02 10.85 -9.35
N VAL A 135 4.19 10.53 -9.91
CA VAL A 135 4.31 9.37 -10.80
C VAL A 135 4.37 8.12 -9.94
N PRO A 136 3.36 7.23 -10.00
CA PRO A 136 3.28 6.06 -9.14
C PRO A 136 4.40 5.07 -9.46
N VAL A 137 5.06 4.54 -8.41
CA VAL A 137 6.12 3.53 -8.53
C VAL A 137 5.82 2.31 -7.69
N ARG A 138 5.37 2.50 -6.44
CA ARG A 138 4.97 1.41 -5.55
C ARG A 138 3.48 1.40 -5.38
N GLY A 139 2.90 0.22 -5.56
CA GLY A 139 1.54 -0.08 -5.18
C GLY A 139 1.54 -1.07 -4.01
N PHE A 140 0.35 -1.39 -3.52
CA PHE A 140 0.15 -2.44 -2.54
C PHE A 140 -1.13 -3.20 -2.84
N TRP A 141 -1.22 -4.36 -2.29
CA TRP A 141 -2.43 -5.15 -2.14
C TRP A 141 -2.38 -5.82 -0.76
N GLU A 142 -3.53 -6.11 -0.20
CA GLU A 142 -3.68 -6.79 1.08
C GLU A 142 -4.42 -8.10 0.89
N GLY A 143 -4.12 -9.07 1.76
CA GLY A 143 -4.76 -10.38 1.73
C GLY A 143 -4.49 -11.22 2.96
N LEU A 144 -5.08 -12.41 2.97
CA LEU A 144 -4.87 -13.41 4.00
C LEU A 144 -3.71 -14.32 3.58
N TYR A 145 -2.53 -14.11 4.14
CA TYR A 145 -1.38 -15.02 3.97
C TYR A 145 -1.62 -16.31 4.73
N VAL A 146 -1.29 -17.44 4.12
CA VAL A 146 -1.46 -18.78 4.71
C VAL A 146 -0.22 -19.64 4.50
N HIS A 147 0.20 -20.40 5.53
CA HIS A 147 1.19 -21.45 5.43
C HIS A 147 0.54 -22.73 4.92
N THR A 148 0.55 -22.99 3.61
CA THR A 148 -0.15 -24.15 3.02
C THR A 148 0.33 -25.49 3.57
N ASP A 149 1.59 -25.60 3.94
CA ASP A 149 2.17 -26.79 4.56
C ASP A 149 1.62 -27.06 5.96
N LEU A 150 1.28 -26.03 6.76
CA LEU A 150 0.60 -26.21 8.03
C LEU A 150 -0.84 -26.71 7.83
N PHE A 151 -1.55 -26.18 6.82
CA PHE A 151 -2.88 -26.67 6.48
C PHE A 151 -2.87 -28.16 6.10
N GLU A 152 -1.91 -28.57 5.27
CA GLU A 152 -1.70 -29.97 4.93
C GLU A 152 -1.32 -30.81 6.16
N GLN A 153 -0.41 -30.35 7.00
CA GLN A 153 0.08 -31.04 8.18
C GLN A 153 -1.04 -31.34 9.20
N TYR A 154 -1.92 -30.37 9.43
CA TYR A 154 -3.00 -30.50 10.43
C TYR A 154 -4.35 -30.92 9.82
N GLY A 155 -4.42 -31.10 8.50
CA GLY A 155 -5.65 -31.46 7.82
C GLY A 155 -6.73 -30.37 7.87
N ALA A 156 -6.32 -29.11 8.04
CA ALA A 156 -7.22 -27.98 8.04
C ALA A 156 -7.64 -27.61 6.61
N PRO A 157 -8.89 -27.22 6.33
CA PRO A 157 -9.30 -26.75 5.03
C PRO A 157 -8.70 -25.35 4.77
N LEU A 158 -8.24 -25.07 3.54
CA LEU A 158 -7.89 -23.71 3.14
C LEU A 158 -9.16 -22.83 3.19
N PRO A 159 -9.06 -21.57 3.66
CA PRO A 159 -10.21 -20.67 3.84
C PRO A 159 -10.73 -20.15 2.50
N ALA A 160 -11.56 -20.96 1.83
CA ALA A 160 -12.24 -20.61 0.58
C ALA A 160 -13.57 -19.86 0.80
N ASP A 161 -14.20 -20.09 1.94
CA ASP A 161 -15.45 -19.48 2.40
C ASP A 161 -15.43 -19.32 3.93
N TRP A 162 -16.49 -18.72 4.48
CA TRP A 162 -16.57 -18.45 5.92
C TRP A 162 -16.52 -19.73 6.76
N ASP A 163 -17.21 -20.78 6.34
CA ASP A 163 -17.28 -22.04 7.09
C ASP A 163 -15.92 -22.74 7.14
N SER A 164 -15.20 -22.77 6.03
CA SER A 164 -13.83 -23.32 5.97
C SER A 164 -12.82 -22.47 6.76
N LEU A 165 -12.99 -21.14 6.84
CA LEU A 165 -12.18 -20.30 7.71
C LEU A 165 -12.41 -20.65 9.19
N MET A 166 -13.68 -20.77 9.62
CA MET A 166 -14.02 -21.09 10.99
C MET A 166 -13.55 -22.50 11.39
N GLU A 167 -13.64 -23.46 10.46
CA GLU A 167 -13.10 -24.80 10.68
C GLU A 167 -11.57 -24.80 10.80
N ALA A 168 -10.87 -24.06 9.96
CA ALA A 168 -9.42 -23.91 10.06
C ALA A 168 -9.01 -23.28 11.41
N ILE A 169 -9.72 -22.25 11.86
CA ILE A 169 -9.51 -21.62 13.17
C ILE A 169 -9.64 -22.68 14.29
N ARG A 170 -10.70 -23.48 14.26
CA ARG A 170 -10.91 -24.55 15.24
C ARG A 170 -9.77 -25.57 15.23
N VAL A 171 -9.39 -26.06 14.05
CA VAL A 171 -8.32 -27.07 13.91
C VAL A 171 -6.99 -26.55 14.44
N PHE A 172 -6.58 -25.35 14.07
CA PHE A 172 -5.31 -24.78 14.55
C PHE A 172 -5.33 -24.52 16.05
N ARG A 173 -6.43 -23.99 16.58
CA ARG A 173 -6.56 -23.73 18.01
C ARG A 173 -6.46 -25.01 18.84
N GLU A 174 -7.10 -26.09 18.42
CA GLU A 174 -7.02 -27.41 19.07
C GLU A 174 -5.62 -28.02 19.06
N ASN A 175 -4.79 -27.63 18.08
CA ASN A 175 -3.41 -28.08 17.94
C ASN A 175 -2.37 -27.11 18.53
N GLY A 176 -2.80 -26.06 19.24
CA GLY A 176 -1.90 -25.10 19.89
C GLY A 176 -1.19 -24.14 18.92
N ILE A 177 -1.67 -24.03 17.68
CA ILE A 177 -1.23 -23.06 16.68
C ILE A 177 -2.14 -21.84 16.73
N VAL A 178 -1.59 -20.63 16.72
CA VAL A 178 -2.38 -19.42 16.58
C VAL A 178 -3.02 -19.42 15.19
N PRO A 179 -4.36 -19.38 15.06
CA PRO A 179 -4.97 -19.44 13.73
C PRO A 179 -4.57 -18.26 12.85
N ILE A 180 -4.71 -17.01 13.34
CA ILE A 180 -4.41 -15.78 12.58
C ILE A 180 -3.52 -14.89 13.44
N ALA A 181 -2.34 -14.57 12.96
CA ALA A 181 -1.48 -13.54 13.55
C ALA A 181 -2.08 -12.16 13.27
N VAL A 182 -2.30 -11.37 14.32
CA VAL A 182 -2.81 -10.02 14.25
C VAL A 182 -2.29 -9.19 15.42
N SER A 183 -2.00 -7.92 15.19
CA SER A 183 -1.78 -6.94 16.25
C SER A 183 -3.03 -6.06 16.35
N LEU A 184 -3.71 -6.10 17.49
CA LEU A 184 -4.85 -5.23 17.79
C LEU A 184 -4.42 -3.94 18.49
N SER A 185 -3.17 -3.83 18.95
CA SER A 185 -2.65 -2.65 19.64
C SER A 185 -1.94 -1.66 18.71
N ASP A 186 -1.56 -2.09 17.50
CA ASP A 186 -0.66 -1.35 16.64
C ASP A 186 -1.21 -1.21 15.21
N ILE A 187 -1.57 -2.35 14.58
CA ILE A 187 -2.05 -2.39 13.20
C ILE A 187 -3.39 -3.13 13.04
N PRO A 188 -4.43 -2.81 13.80
CA PRO A 188 -5.72 -3.51 13.73
C PRO A 188 -6.47 -3.26 12.41
N HIS A 189 -6.02 -2.30 11.61
CA HIS A 189 -6.66 -1.90 10.36
C HIS A 189 -6.72 -3.05 9.34
N TYR A 190 -5.69 -3.88 9.19
CA TYR A 190 -5.75 -5.02 8.25
C TYR A 190 -6.93 -5.94 8.56
N LEU A 191 -7.18 -6.25 9.83
CA LEU A 191 -8.34 -7.03 10.22
C LEU A 191 -9.65 -6.31 9.95
N ALA A 192 -9.74 -5.02 10.27
CA ALA A 192 -10.96 -4.22 10.08
C ALA A 192 -11.30 -4.04 8.60
N GLU A 193 -10.32 -3.73 7.77
CA GLU A 193 -10.50 -3.55 6.32
C GLU A 193 -10.89 -4.87 5.65
N MET A 194 -10.27 -5.98 6.04
CA MET A 194 -10.63 -7.31 5.53
C MET A 194 -12.03 -7.74 6.00
N ALA A 195 -12.44 -7.38 7.23
CA ALA A 195 -13.80 -7.61 7.70
C ALA A 195 -14.83 -6.78 6.93
N LEU A 196 -14.51 -5.53 6.59
CA LEU A 196 -15.32 -4.70 5.69
C LEU A 196 -15.47 -5.35 4.32
N LEU A 197 -14.38 -5.81 3.70
CA LEU A 197 -14.40 -6.49 2.40
C LEU A 197 -15.26 -7.76 2.44
N ALA A 198 -15.23 -8.50 3.56
CA ALA A 198 -16.02 -9.72 3.75
C ALA A 198 -17.53 -9.47 3.87
N CYS A 199 -17.95 -8.27 4.29
CA CYS A 199 -19.35 -7.96 4.61
C CYS A 199 -20.01 -6.96 3.67
N ALA A 200 -19.25 -6.00 3.12
CA ALA A 200 -19.79 -4.85 2.39
C ALA A 200 -19.81 -5.05 0.88
N ALA A 201 -20.82 -4.54 0.22
CA ALA A 201 -20.85 -4.39 -1.23
C ALA A 201 -19.82 -3.32 -1.67
N ARG A 202 -19.41 -3.36 -2.93
CA ARG A 202 -18.37 -2.45 -3.46
C ARG A 202 -18.73 -0.97 -3.28
N GLU A 203 -19.99 -0.62 -3.51
CA GLU A 203 -20.49 0.75 -3.35
C GLU A 203 -20.45 1.18 -1.88
N GLU A 204 -20.68 0.26 -0.95
CA GLU A 204 -20.61 0.52 0.49
C GLU A 204 -19.17 0.69 0.97
N LEU A 205 -18.19 -0.02 0.40
CA LEU A 205 -16.77 0.18 0.70
C LEU A 205 -16.30 1.59 0.33
N GLN A 206 -16.90 2.19 -0.69
CA GLN A 206 -16.61 3.54 -1.16
C GLN A 206 -17.50 4.62 -0.54
N ALA A 207 -18.43 4.25 0.33
CA ALA A 207 -19.33 5.20 0.99
C ALA A 207 -18.55 6.20 1.86
N ARG A 208 -19.07 7.41 1.95
CA ARG A 208 -18.55 8.51 2.80
C ARG A 208 -19.71 9.12 3.59
N PRO A 209 -20.28 8.37 4.57
CA PRO A 209 -21.41 8.83 5.35
C PRO A 209 -21.05 10.10 6.13
N LYS A 210 -22.03 10.99 6.27
CA LYS A 210 -21.88 12.24 7.04
C LYS A 210 -22.44 12.11 8.44
N THR A 211 -23.39 11.21 8.64
CA THR A 211 -24.01 10.94 9.93
C THR A 211 -24.00 9.44 10.24
N PHE A 212 -24.23 9.08 11.48
CA PHE A 212 -24.31 7.67 11.87
C PHE A 212 -25.44 6.92 11.14
N GLU A 213 -26.54 7.59 10.89
CA GLU A 213 -27.73 7.02 10.22
C GLU A 213 -27.46 6.64 8.76
N GLU A 214 -26.41 7.21 8.15
CA GLU A 214 -25.95 6.90 6.79
C GLU A 214 -24.90 5.78 6.75
N VAL A 215 -24.40 5.33 7.90
CA VAL A 215 -23.40 4.25 7.95
C VAL A 215 -24.02 2.97 7.42
N PRO A 216 -23.40 2.30 6.41
CA PRO A 216 -23.92 1.04 5.90
C PRO A 216 -24.03 -0.03 7.01
N ALA A 217 -25.11 -0.80 6.99
CA ALA A 217 -25.28 -1.89 7.96
C ALA A 217 -24.17 -2.93 7.87
N SER A 218 -23.58 -3.12 6.70
CA SER A 218 -22.41 -3.99 6.49
C SER A 218 -21.18 -3.56 7.26
N TRP A 219 -21.00 -2.26 7.55
CA TRP A 219 -19.89 -1.79 8.37
C TRP A 219 -20.06 -2.16 9.85
N LEU A 220 -21.30 -2.15 10.35
CA LEU A 220 -21.60 -2.65 11.69
C LEU A 220 -21.38 -4.16 11.76
N GLU A 221 -21.78 -4.88 10.71
CA GLU A 221 -21.55 -6.32 10.60
C GLU A 221 -20.05 -6.66 10.56
N ALA A 222 -19.25 -5.90 9.83
CA ALA A 222 -17.79 -6.06 9.81
C ALA A 222 -17.17 -5.94 11.21
N MET A 223 -17.62 -4.99 12.03
CA MET A 223 -17.17 -4.90 13.42
C MET A 223 -17.65 -6.12 14.24
N SER A 224 -18.86 -6.63 13.98
CA SER A 224 -19.35 -7.87 14.62
C SER A 224 -18.51 -9.09 14.24
N VAL A 225 -18.01 -9.15 13.01
CA VAL A 225 -17.10 -10.21 12.54
C VAL A 225 -15.79 -10.20 13.33
N ILE A 226 -15.22 -9.05 13.63
CA ILE A 226 -14.02 -8.94 14.48
C ILE A 226 -14.26 -9.58 15.85
N ARG A 227 -15.41 -9.29 16.46
CA ARG A 227 -15.81 -9.89 17.72
C ARG A 227 -15.98 -11.39 17.63
N GLU A 228 -16.66 -11.89 16.60
CA GLU A 228 -16.88 -13.31 16.37
C GLU A 228 -15.56 -14.08 16.21
N LEU A 229 -14.62 -13.55 15.41
CA LEU A 229 -13.30 -14.15 15.26
C LEU A 229 -12.52 -14.18 16.59
N THR A 230 -12.63 -13.13 17.40
CA THR A 230 -12.01 -13.10 18.74
C THR A 230 -12.61 -14.17 19.66
N GLU A 231 -13.94 -14.29 19.70
CA GLU A 231 -14.67 -15.29 20.49
C GLU A 231 -14.39 -16.72 20.04
N ALA A 232 -14.17 -16.93 18.74
CA ALA A 232 -13.75 -18.23 18.18
C ALA A 232 -12.29 -18.58 18.51
N GLY A 233 -11.53 -17.67 19.13
CA GLY A 233 -10.11 -17.87 19.43
C GLY A 233 -9.22 -17.80 18.19
N ALA A 234 -9.60 -17.00 17.19
CA ALA A 234 -8.82 -16.84 15.97
C ALA A 234 -7.44 -16.21 16.21
N PHE A 235 -7.27 -15.45 17.27
CA PHE A 235 -6.06 -14.67 17.55
C PHE A 235 -5.31 -15.21 18.78
N ALA A 236 -4.07 -14.75 18.96
CA ALA A 236 -3.32 -15.00 20.18
C ALA A 236 -4.03 -14.34 21.39
N ASP A 237 -3.96 -14.97 22.56
CA ASP A 237 -4.65 -14.48 23.77
C ASP A 237 -4.18 -13.08 24.21
N ASN A 238 -3.01 -12.65 23.75
CA ASN A 238 -2.44 -11.33 24.00
C ASN A 238 -2.49 -10.37 22.81
N ALA A 239 -3.28 -10.65 21.76
CA ALA A 239 -3.35 -9.85 20.53
C ALA A 239 -3.62 -8.35 20.78
N GLY A 240 -4.42 -8.01 21.82
CA GLY A 240 -4.67 -6.63 22.26
C GLY A 240 -3.46 -5.90 22.86
N ARG A 241 -2.32 -6.58 23.04
CA ARG A 241 -1.06 -6.04 23.59
C ARG A 241 0.16 -6.46 22.77
N THR A 242 -0.07 -7.05 21.63
CA THR A 242 0.97 -7.54 20.70
C THR A 242 1.20 -6.48 19.65
N ASP A 243 2.44 -6.05 19.48
CA ASP A 243 2.84 -5.14 18.40
C ASP A 243 2.95 -5.87 17.05
N GLU A 244 3.08 -5.11 15.96
CA GLU A 244 3.21 -5.63 14.60
C GLU A 244 4.34 -6.64 14.48
N ARG A 245 5.52 -6.29 15.02
CA ARG A 245 6.71 -7.15 14.94
C ARG A 245 6.48 -8.50 15.60
N THR A 246 5.92 -8.51 16.81
CA THR A 246 5.66 -9.75 17.56
C THR A 246 4.61 -10.61 16.82
N SER A 247 3.58 -9.97 16.25
CA SER A 247 2.57 -10.65 15.43
C SER A 247 3.20 -11.29 14.19
N THR A 248 4.03 -10.54 13.47
CA THR A 248 4.75 -11.04 12.29
C THR A 248 5.72 -12.16 12.64
N ASP A 249 6.45 -12.07 13.75
CA ASP A 249 7.34 -13.13 14.23
C ASP A 249 6.59 -14.45 14.52
N LEU A 250 5.34 -14.41 14.98
CA LEU A 250 4.50 -15.60 15.13
C LEU A 250 4.25 -16.28 13.77
N PHE A 251 3.95 -15.50 12.74
CA PHE A 251 3.72 -16.03 11.40
C PHE A 251 5.03 -16.54 10.77
N LEU A 252 6.08 -15.75 10.78
CA LEU A 252 7.39 -16.14 10.20
C LEU A 252 7.96 -17.41 10.84
N SER A 253 7.74 -17.60 12.14
CA SER A 253 8.19 -18.80 12.88
C SER A 253 7.21 -19.98 12.82
N LYS A 254 6.14 -19.89 11.99
CA LYS A 254 5.08 -20.92 11.87
C LYS A 254 4.36 -21.24 13.18
N LYS A 255 4.38 -20.33 14.13
CA LYS A 255 3.55 -20.40 15.35
C LYS A 255 2.14 -19.89 15.10
N ALA A 256 1.94 -19.15 14.02
CA ALA A 256 0.63 -18.80 13.48
C ALA A 256 0.48 -19.38 12.07
N ALA A 257 -0.73 -19.83 11.74
CA ALA A 257 -1.01 -20.47 10.44
C ALA A 257 -1.33 -19.44 9.34
N MET A 258 -1.91 -18.31 9.73
CA MET A 258 -2.35 -17.24 8.84
C MET A 258 -1.92 -15.87 9.37
N GLN A 259 -1.84 -14.86 8.45
CA GLN A 259 -1.65 -13.45 8.79
C GLN A 259 -2.41 -12.57 7.79
N LEU A 260 -3.09 -11.54 8.31
CA LEU A 260 -3.66 -10.47 7.49
C LEU A 260 -2.63 -9.35 7.35
N ASP A 261 -2.20 -9.07 6.12
CA ASP A 261 -1.16 -8.07 5.87
C ASP A 261 -1.11 -7.64 4.39
N GLY A 262 -0.26 -6.67 4.08
CA GLY A 262 -0.02 -6.18 2.75
C GLY A 262 1.16 -6.81 2.02
N SER A 263 1.32 -6.43 0.76
CA SER A 263 2.38 -6.95 -0.13
C SER A 263 3.81 -6.63 0.33
N TRP A 264 4.00 -5.65 1.21
CA TRP A 264 5.29 -5.32 1.83
C TRP A 264 5.83 -6.44 2.72
N LEU A 265 4.97 -7.26 3.32
CA LEU A 265 5.37 -8.41 4.13
C LEU A 265 6.26 -9.39 3.36
N ALA A 266 6.14 -9.43 2.03
CA ALA A 266 6.95 -10.29 1.16
C ALA A 266 8.46 -10.04 1.29
N SER A 267 8.88 -8.86 1.72
CA SER A 267 10.29 -8.54 1.99
C SER A 267 10.90 -9.35 3.13
N ALA A 268 10.07 -9.92 4.01
CA ALA A 268 10.50 -10.76 5.13
C ALA A 268 10.58 -12.26 4.78
N PHE A 269 10.17 -12.66 3.57
CA PHE A 269 10.11 -14.07 3.18
C PHE A 269 11.33 -14.52 2.39
N SER A 270 11.89 -15.68 2.75
CA SER A 270 12.87 -16.34 1.90
C SER A 270 12.21 -16.96 0.66
N PRO A 271 12.98 -17.23 -0.42
CA PRO A 271 12.43 -17.93 -1.61
C PRO A 271 11.78 -19.26 -1.25
N GLU A 272 12.36 -20.06 -0.36
CA GLU A 272 11.82 -21.35 0.08
C GLU A 272 10.49 -21.17 0.84
N MET A 273 10.37 -20.08 1.60
CA MET A 273 9.14 -19.77 2.30
C MET A 273 8.04 -19.38 1.31
N MET A 274 8.36 -18.61 0.25
CA MET A 274 7.41 -18.22 -0.78
C MET A 274 6.83 -19.41 -1.56
N ASP A 275 7.51 -20.56 -1.60
CA ASP A 275 7.00 -21.79 -2.24
C ASP A 275 5.91 -22.47 -1.39
N THR A 276 5.88 -22.23 -0.08
CA THR A 276 4.88 -22.81 0.86
C THR A 276 3.82 -21.82 1.31
N LEU A 277 3.98 -20.54 0.96
CA LEU A 277 2.99 -19.51 1.24
C LEU A 277 2.01 -19.35 0.09
N ALA A 278 0.78 -19.01 0.41
CA ALA A 278 -0.18 -18.45 -0.50
C ALA A 278 -0.83 -17.21 0.12
N VAL A 279 -1.34 -16.29 -0.71
CA VAL A 279 -2.21 -15.21 -0.27
C VAL A 279 -3.60 -15.43 -0.85
N LEU A 280 -4.60 -15.34 -0.01
CA LEU A 280 -6.01 -15.59 -0.34
C LEU A 280 -6.82 -14.31 -0.12
N PRO A 281 -7.95 -14.14 -0.84
CA PRO A 281 -8.92 -13.13 -0.46
C PRO A 281 -9.50 -13.46 0.92
N MET A 282 -9.94 -12.45 1.67
CA MET A 282 -10.72 -12.71 2.89
C MET A 282 -12.01 -13.43 2.51
N PRO A 283 -12.34 -14.56 3.14
CA PRO A 283 -13.58 -15.28 2.88
C PRO A 283 -14.82 -14.41 3.12
N LEU A 284 -15.75 -14.44 2.19
CA LEU A 284 -17.00 -13.68 2.29
C LEU A 284 -17.92 -14.25 3.36
N ARG A 285 -18.57 -13.35 4.08
CA ARG A 285 -19.52 -13.73 5.13
C ARG A 285 -20.85 -14.17 4.52
N HIS A 286 -21.10 -15.48 4.45
CA HIS A 286 -22.39 -16.09 4.05
C HIS A 286 -23.05 -15.44 2.82
N GLY A 287 -22.26 -15.23 1.75
CA GLY A 287 -22.77 -14.63 0.51
C GLY A 287 -22.96 -13.11 0.54
N LYS A 288 -22.49 -12.43 1.58
CA LYS A 288 -22.31 -10.98 1.66
C LYS A 288 -20.92 -10.58 1.19
N GLY A 289 -20.64 -9.29 1.16
CA GLY A 289 -19.36 -8.79 0.70
C GLY A 289 -19.23 -8.80 -0.83
N THR A 290 -18.02 -8.59 -1.31
CA THR A 290 -17.77 -8.51 -2.75
C THR A 290 -16.58 -9.38 -3.16
N ALA A 291 -16.85 -10.39 -4.00
CA ALA A 291 -15.86 -11.33 -4.51
C ALA A 291 -15.00 -10.72 -5.64
N ASP A 292 -15.45 -9.62 -6.24
CA ASP A 292 -14.82 -8.98 -7.39
C ASP A 292 -13.92 -7.80 -7.02
N CYS A 293 -13.59 -7.65 -5.73
CA CYS A 293 -12.69 -6.62 -5.23
C CYS A 293 -11.50 -7.21 -4.46
N TYR A 294 -10.44 -6.43 -4.38
CA TYR A 294 -9.34 -6.63 -3.44
C TYR A 294 -8.90 -5.27 -2.88
N LEU A 295 -8.37 -5.27 -1.65
CA LEU A 295 -7.78 -4.07 -1.05
C LEU A 295 -6.42 -3.79 -1.68
N GLY A 296 -6.20 -2.55 -2.07
CA GLY A 296 -4.95 -2.14 -2.67
C GLY A 296 -4.94 -0.67 -3.03
N GLY A 297 -3.80 -0.21 -3.53
CA GLY A 297 -3.65 1.18 -3.92
C GLY A 297 -2.27 1.48 -4.47
N VAL A 298 -2.08 2.75 -4.85
CA VAL A 298 -0.77 3.34 -5.03
C VAL A 298 -0.29 3.81 -3.65
N SER A 299 0.86 3.31 -3.22
CA SER A 299 1.41 3.72 -1.92
C SER A 299 2.36 4.90 -2.04
N MET A 300 3.31 4.83 -2.99
CA MET A 300 4.36 5.84 -3.12
C MET A 300 4.69 6.13 -4.58
N GLY A 301 5.10 7.38 -4.83
CA GLY A 301 5.52 7.83 -6.14
C GLY A 301 6.52 8.97 -6.08
N PHE A 302 7.05 9.35 -7.25
CA PHE A 302 7.95 10.48 -7.38
C PHE A 302 7.20 11.77 -7.66
N TYR A 303 7.53 12.80 -6.91
CA TYR A 303 7.08 14.17 -7.05
C TYR A 303 8.19 15.06 -7.58
N LEU A 304 7.83 16.00 -8.46
CA LEU A 304 8.66 17.16 -8.82
C LEU A 304 8.21 18.37 -7.99
N THR A 305 9.14 19.06 -7.34
CA THR A 305 8.79 20.20 -6.49
C THR A 305 8.70 21.51 -7.29
N ARG A 306 7.88 22.45 -6.78
CA ARG A 306 7.79 23.82 -7.33
C ARG A 306 9.14 24.52 -7.29
N ARG A 307 9.93 24.27 -6.26
CA ARG A 307 11.26 24.83 -6.11
C ARG A 307 12.18 24.46 -7.28
N ALA A 308 12.17 23.20 -7.71
CA ALA A 308 12.92 22.76 -8.89
C ALA A 308 12.33 23.35 -10.17
N TRP A 309 11.00 23.29 -10.31
CA TRP A 309 10.25 23.75 -11.46
C TRP A 309 10.45 25.22 -11.79
N GLU A 310 10.50 26.08 -10.78
CA GLU A 310 10.65 27.54 -10.94
C GLU A 310 12.11 28.00 -10.94
N SER A 311 13.06 27.07 -10.94
CA SER A 311 14.49 27.38 -10.92
C SER A 311 15.18 27.07 -12.26
N GLY A 312 16.45 27.47 -12.38
CA GLY A 312 17.31 27.08 -13.51
C GLY A 312 17.64 25.59 -13.56
N ARG A 313 17.17 24.77 -12.61
CA ARG A 313 17.38 23.33 -12.58
C ARG A 313 16.20 22.53 -13.16
N ARG A 314 15.16 23.21 -13.66
CA ARG A 314 13.93 22.57 -14.16
C ARG A 314 14.21 21.41 -15.11
N ASP A 315 14.93 21.67 -16.20
CA ASP A 315 15.17 20.67 -17.25
C ASP A 315 15.96 19.46 -16.72
N ALA A 316 16.95 19.72 -15.86
CA ALA A 316 17.73 18.66 -15.22
C ALA A 316 16.85 17.83 -14.27
N ALA A 317 15.98 18.46 -13.47
CA ALA A 317 15.07 17.77 -12.56
C ALA A 317 14.01 16.95 -13.32
N VAL A 318 13.47 17.48 -14.40
CA VAL A 318 12.54 16.77 -15.29
C VAL A 318 13.21 15.56 -15.94
N ALA A 319 14.47 15.71 -16.41
CA ALA A 319 15.23 14.60 -16.98
C ALA A 319 15.51 13.49 -15.93
N LEU A 320 15.85 13.87 -14.70
CA LEU A 320 16.01 12.89 -13.61
C LEU A 320 14.67 12.20 -13.26
N LEU A 321 13.57 12.95 -13.19
CA LEU A 321 12.23 12.37 -12.98
C LEU A 321 11.92 11.36 -14.09
N ALA A 322 12.12 11.72 -15.36
CA ALA A 322 11.88 10.82 -16.49
C ALA A 322 12.71 9.54 -16.42
N GLN A 323 13.96 9.62 -15.98
CA GLN A 323 14.82 8.45 -15.80
C GLN A 323 14.34 7.58 -14.63
N LEU A 324 14.06 8.17 -13.47
CA LEU A 324 13.54 7.46 -12.30
C LEU A 324 12.21 6.75 -12.58
N THR A 325 11.38 7.35 -13.44
CA THR A 325 10.04 6.87 -13.78
C THR A 325 9.95 6.16 -15.13
N SER A 326 11.08 5.81 -15.75
CA SER A 326 11.08 4.93 -16.91
C SER A 326 10.51 3.55 -16.55
N GLU A 327 9.86 2.88 -17.50
CA GLU A 327 9.27 1.55 -17.27
C GLU A 327 10.27 0.53 -16.69
N GLU A 328 11.53 0.55 -17.16
CA GLU A 328 12.62 -0.27 -16.64
C GLU A 328 12.86 0.03 -15.15
N ASN A 329 12.99 1.32 -14.80
CA ASN A 329 13.35 1.72 -13.44
C ASN A 329 12.16 1.62 -12.48
N ILE A 330 10.92 1.85 -12.91
CA ILE A 330 9.72 1.55 -12.10
C ILE A 330 9.70 0.07 -11.70
N ARG A 331 10.03 -0.86 -12.60
CA ARG A 331 10.11 -2.29 -12.26
C ARG A 331 11.23 -2.61 -11.27
N ARG A 332 12.34 -1.88 -11.29
CA ARG A 332 13.48 -2.06 -10.36
C ARG A 332 13.22 -1.42 -8.99
N LEU A 333 12.50 -0.30 -8.96
CA LEU A 333 12.18 0.46 -7.75
C LEU A 333 10.86 0.02 -7.09
N GLY A 334 10.08 -0.80 -7.77
CA GLY A 334 8.80 -1.31 -7.30
C GLY A 334 8.91 -2.21 -6.07
N ASN A 335 7.84 -2.92 -5.79
CA ASN A 335 7.79 -3.85 -4.66
C ASN A 335 8.74 -5.04 -4.86
N SER A 336 9.09 -5.70 -3.75
CA SER A 336 9.89 -6.93 -3.76
C SER A 336 9.32 -7.97 -4.72
N SER A 337 10.19 -8.67 -5.44
CA SER A 337 9.80 -9.72 -6.36
C SER A 337 9.22 -10.92 -5.61
N LEU A 338 8.02 -11.32 -5.96
CA LEU A 338 7.41 -12.57 -5.49
C LEU A 338 7.90 -13.74 -6.36
N THR A 339 7.96 -14.94 -5.77
CA THR A 339 8.31 -16.17 -6.46
C THR A 339 7.36 -17.31 -6.08
N GLY A 340 7.46 -18.44 -6.79
CA GLY A 340 6.80 -19.68 -6.44
C GLY A 340 5.27 -19.57 -6.30
N ARG A 341 4.74 -20.28 -5.33
CA ARG A 341 3.30 -20.31 -5.03
C ARG A 341 2.75 -18.94 -4.63
N LEU A 342 3.55 -18.16 -3.88
CA LEU A 342 3.11 -16.83 -3.43
C LEU A 342 2.87 -15.88 -4.60
N LEU A 343 3.74 -15.90 -5.64
CA LEU A 343 3.52 -15.12 -6.86
C LEU A 343 2.21 -15.53 -7.53
N SER A 344 2.00 -16.83 -7.77
CA SER A 344 0.80 -17.32 -8.45
C SER A 344 -0.48 -16.95 -7.71
N SER A 345 -0.51 -17.10 -6.39
CA SER A 345 -1.68 -16.75 -5.57
C SER A 345 -1.91 -15.23 -5.50
N ALA A 346 -0.86 -14.41 -5.48
CA ALA A 346 -0.99 -12.96 -5.52
C ALA A 346 -1.50 -12.43 -6.88
N GLU A 347 -1.15 -13.11 -7.97
CA GLU A 347 -1.74 -12.83 -9.29
C GLU A 347 -3.22 -13.22 -9.32
N GLU A 348 -3.58 -14.39 -8.78
CA GLU A 348 -4.96 -14.86 -8.69
C GLU A 348 -5.82 -13.95 -7.80
N LEU A 349 -5.29 -13.47 -6.66
CA LEU A 349 -5.96 -12.51 -5.78
C LEU A 349 -6.43 -11.26 -6.53
N ARG A 350 -5.66 -10.78 -7.50
CA ARG A 350 -5.91 -9.53 -8.23
C ARG A 350 -6.59 -9.73 -9.58
N ASN A 351 -6.44 -10.92 -10.16
CA ASN A 351 -6.89 -11.19 -11.54
C ASN A 351 -8.41 -11.06 -11.68
N GLY A 352 -8.84 -10.14 -12.54
CA GLY A 352 -10.26 -9.90 -12.83
C GLY A 352 -11.03 -9.21 -11.70
N ARG A 353 -10.35 -8.74 -10.63
CA ARG A 353 -10.95 -8.00 -9.53
C ARG A 353 -10.66 -6.51 -9.59
N HIS A 354 -11.55 -5.72 -9.03
CA HIS A 354 -11.39 -4.28 -8.88
C HIS A 354 -10.59 -3.95 -7.61
N MET A 355 -9.65 -3.03 -7.75
CA MET A 355 -8.94 -2.48 -6.62
C MET A 355 -9.82 -1.50 -5.86
N VAL A 356 -9.87 -1.61 -4.54
CA VAL A 356 -10.51 -0.65 -3.63
C VAL A 356 -9.50 -0.22 -2.58
N SER A 357 -9.45 1.08 -2.30
CA SER A 357 -8.57 1.61 -1.25
C SER A 357 -9.13 1.29 0.13
N PRO A 358 -8.27 1.06 1.14
CA PRO A 358 -8.69 0.93 2.52
C PRO A 358 -9.55 2.13 2.96
N LEU A 359 -10.58 1.88 3.76
CA LEU A 359 -11.48 2.93 4.25
C LEU A 359 -10.73 3.95 5.12
N GLN A 360 -9.77 3.49 5.90
CA GLN A 360 -8.94 4.33 6.77
C GLN A 360 -8.18 5.42 6.01
N ASP A 361 -7.78 5.16 4.76
CA ASP A 361 -7.03 6.12 3.94
C ASP A 361 -7.87 7.37 3.58
N ALA A 362 -9.19 7.25 3.64
CA ALA A 362 -10.11 8.36 3.43
C ALA A 362 -10.44 9.13 4.73
N MET A 363 -10.02 8.64 5.89
CA MET A 363 -10.29 9.28 7.18
C MET A 363 -9.19 10.30 7.53
N ASN A 364 -9.59 11.42 8.17
CA ASN A 364 -8.57 12.29 8.77
C ASN A 364 -7.82 11.59 9.91
N ASN A 365 -6.57 11.97 10.14
CA ASN A 365 -5.66 11.26 11.07
C ASN A 365 -6.24 11.04 12.46
N ARG A 366 -6.88 12.06 13.05
CA ARG A 366 -7.43 11.95 14.41
C ARG A 366 -8.54 10.91 14.50
N VAL A 367 -9.40 10.84 13.49
CA VAL A 367 -10.49 9.87 13.47
C VAL A 367 -9.94 8.47 13.17
N ARG A 368 -8.99 8.37 12.25
CA ARG A 368 -8.29 7.13 11.96
C ARG A 368 -7.68 6.51 13.22
N GLU A 369 -6.90 7.28 13.97
CA GLU A 369 -6.34 6.83 15.25
C GLU A 369 -7.41 6.38 16.25
N THR A 370 -8.49 7.15 16.41
CA THR A 370 -9.59 6.79 17.30
C THR A 370 -10.26 5.47 16.87
N TRP A 371 -10.52 5.31 15.57
CA TRP A 371 -11.12 4.07 15.06
C TRP A 371 -10.20 2.89 15.27
N LEU A 372 -8.93 3.01 14.85
CA LEU A 372 -7.97 1.92 14.86
C LEU A 372 -7.52 1.52 16.26
N LEU A 373 -7.09 2.50 17.07
CA LEU A 373 -6.39 2.20 18.32
C LEU A 373 -7.30 2.18 19.56
N GLU A 374 -8.53 2.72 19.44
CA GLU A 374 -9.47 2.74 20.55
C GLU A 374 -10.71 1.86 20.28
N CYS A 375 -11.37 2.06 19.12
CA CYS A 375 -12.65 1.41 18.86
C CYS A 375 -12.50 -0.06 18.45
N ILE A 376 -11.61 -0.39 17.51
CA ILE A 376 -11.43 -1.77 17.03
C ILE A 376 -11.00 -2.71 18.16
N PRO A 377 -9.97 -2.40 18.98
CA PRO A 377 -9.61 -3.25 20.12
C PRO A 377 -10.76 -3.42 21.12
N ALA A 378 -11.50 -2.33 21.43
CA ALA A 378 -12.63 -2.39 22.35
C ALA A 378 -13.79 -3.25 21.82
N VAL A 379 -14.04 -3.24 20.51
CA VAL A 379 -15.02 -4.15 19.88
C VAL A 379 -14.51 -5.59 19.96
N ALA A 380 -13.26 -5.86 19.65
CA ALA A 380 -12.66 -7.18 19.74
C ALA A 380 -12.76 -7.75 21.18
N GLU A 381 -12.49 -6.95 22.19
CA GLU A 381 -12.60 -7.31 23.61
C GLU A 381 -14.06 -7.36 24.11
N GLY A 382 -15.01 -6.80 23.35
CA GLY A 382 -16.43 -6.73 23.70
C GLY A 382 -16.78 -5.71 24.76
N THR A 383 -15.91 -4.72 24.95
CA THR A 383 -16.16 -3.56 25.81
C THR A 383 -16.87 -2.43 25.08
N MET A 384 -17.02 -2.53 23.76
CA MET A 384 -17.73 -1.61 22.88
C MET A 384 -18.57 -2.39 21.85
N THR A 385 -19.78 -1.93 21.57
CA THR A 385 -20.60 -2.48 20.48
C THR A 385 -20.21 -1.88 19.12
N PRO A 386 -20.52 -2.57 17.98
CA PRO A 386 -20.35 -2.01 16.64
C PRO A 386 -21.04 -0.66 16.46
N GLU A 387 -22.24 -0.48 17.01
CA GLU A 387 -22.98 0.79 16.97
C GLU A 387 -22.27 1.91 17.72
N GLU A 388 -21.76 1.63 18.92
CA GLU A 388 -21.00 2.60 19.73
C GLU A 388 -19.71 2.99 19.03
N CYS A 389 -19.01 2.02 18.40
CA CYS A 389 -17.82 2.27 17.58
C CYS A 389 -18.13 3.28 16.49
N TRP A 390 -19.11 3.01 15.61
CA TRP A 390 -19.40 3.89 14.50
C TRP A 390 -20.05 5.21 14.93
N ARG A 391 -20.86 5.27 15.99
CA ARG A 391 -21.33 6.54 16.56
C ARG A 391 -20.15 7.41 17.02
N ARG A 392 -19.16 6.82 17.66
CA ARG A 392 -17.97 7.54 18.12
C ARG A 392 -17.14 8.06 16.95
N VAL A 393 -16.90 7.24 15.93
CA VAL A 393 -16.16 7.61 14.72
C VAL A 393 -16.89 8.74 13.98
N MET A 394 -18.19 8.60 13.75
CA MET A 394 -19.00 9.59 13.03
C MET A 394 -19.12 10.92 13.76
N ALA A 395 -19.12 10.92 15.10
CA ALA A 395 -19.12 12.16 15.88
C ALA A 395 -17.86 13.02 15.67
N LEU A 396 -16.78 12.47 15.14
CA LEU A 396 -15.53 13.14 14.83
C LEU A 396 -15.41 13.58 13.35
N ASN A 397 -16.46 13.42 12.56
CA ASN A 397 -16.52 13.79 11.13
C ASN A 397 -15.37 13.17 10.30
N PRO A 398 -15.36 11.83 10.11
CA PRO A 398 -14.21 11.11 9.54
C PRO A 398 -13.84 11.52 8.11
N PHE A 399 -14.83 11.95 7.31
CA PHE A 399 -14.68 12.28 5.89
C PHE A 399 -14.90 13.77 5.60
N GLY A 400 -14.91 14.62 6.61
CA GLY A 400 -15.01 16.06 6.48
C GLY A 400 -13.64 16.74 6.48
N GLU A 401 -13.59 17.98 5.91
CA GLU A 401 -12.41 18.85 5.98
C GLU A 401 -12.05 19.22 7.42
#